data_6d1d735ac8676ed8f3032ea9370696c2
#
_entry.id   6d1d735ac8676ed8f3032ea9370696c2
#
_cell.length_a   1.000
_cell.length_b   1.000
_cell.length_c   1.000
_cell.angle_alpha   90.00
_cell.angle_beta   90.00
_cell.angle_gamma   90.00
#
_symmetry.space_group_name_H-M   'P 1'
#
loop_
_entity.id
_entity.type
_entity.pdbx_description
1 polymer ?
#
loop_
_entity_poly.entity_id
_entity_poly.type
_entity_poly.pdbx_seq_one_letter_code
_entity_poly.pdbx_strand_id
1 'polypeptide(L)'
;MNNVFRWARWVGVLVALAAFITGLCLPEAAQAAQADEHKLNYFQTSRVKIAGRNALRIEIGMTGGEPRYTVKTHSYLRQELVLELPNTQRGRVKSYIPMTNGLANQVRISEVGNSTQIAVELANPVTRDNYRISTLPAERRLKKPARIVLEIMEPSKDGAFSAGPGIKGKTIVVDAGHGGSDSGAVGPTGVMEKTVTLSVAKKVQNLLTQSGARVVMTRTRDVDVYAPNATGKQELQARCDVANRDSRTALFLSIHCNAFSSPSANGMETYYSAGSRNGQRFATLLNQELAKAGGLFNRGVKTANYYVLRHTNMPASLVELAFVTNYREEKLLRSEAYQNKLAAAIVRGIARYFQ
;
A
#
# COMPACT_ATOMS: atom_id res chain seq x y z
N MET A 1 -66.48 -36.34 16.74
CA MET A 1 -67.44 -35.49 16.08
C MET A 1 -66.86 -35.14 14.74
N ASN A 2 -67.13 -35.92 13.71
CA ASN A 2 -68.09 -35.69 12.62
C ASN A 2 -67.58 -34.58 11.70
N ASN A 3 -67.44 -34.67 10.41
CA ASN A 3 -67.90 -35.54 9.31
C ASN A 3 -67.10 -35.08 8.06
N VAL A 4 -66.53 -35.91 7.23
CA VAL A 4 -67.02 -36.80 6.15
C VAL A 4 -67.80 -36.08 5.01
N PHE A 5 -67.43 -36.49 3.87
CA PHE A 5 -68.12 -36.59 2.52
C PHE A 5 -67.38 -35.78 1.43
N ARG A 6 -66.86 -36.42 0.40
CA ARG A 6 -67.13 -37.48 -0.57
C ARG A 6 -67.60 -36.94 -1.94
N TRP A 7 -67.09 -37.64 -2.96
CA TRP A 7 -67.57 -37.91 -4.34
C TRP A 7 -67.08 -36.91 -5.43
N ALA A 8 -66.67 -37.30 -6.54
CA ALA A 8 -66.33 -38.51 -7.33
C ALA A 8 -66.54 -38.21 -8.84
N ARG A 9 -65.70 -38.83 -9.68
CA ARG A 9 -65.91 -39.35 -11.03
C ARG A 9 -66.19 -38.35 -12.17
N TRP A 10 -65.65 -38.51 -13.39
CA TRP A 10 -65.67 -39.55 -14.43
C TRP A 10 -64.54 -39.28 -15.44
N VAL A 11 -63.65 -40.21 -15.76
CA VAL A 11 -63.51 -41.11 -16.92
C VAL A 11 -63.58 -40.45 -18.32
N GLY A 12 -62.50 -40.54 -19.04
CA GLY A 12 -62.48 -40.37 -20.51
C GLY A 12 -61.11 -40.92 -21.01
N VAL A 13 -61.20 -42.18 -21.47
CA VAL A 13 -60.11 -42.91 -22.17
C VAL A 13 -60.00 -42.40 -23.59
N LEU A 14 -58.81 -42.03 -24.04
CA LEU A 14 -58.41 -42.08 -25.44
C LEU A 14 -57.00 -42.52 -25.60
N VAL A 15 -56.81 -43.70 -26.13
CA VAL A 15 -55.59 -44.32 -26.58
C VAL A 15 -55.15 -43.63 -27.87
N ALA A 16 -53.98 -43.08 -27.93
CA ALA A 16 -53.31 -42.80 -29.19
C ALA A 16 -51.83 -43.22 -29.09
N LEU A 17 -51.48 -44.20 -29.90
CA LEU A 17 -50.10 -44.58 -30.20
C LEU A 17 -49.32 -43.36 -30.69
N ALA A 18 -48.16 -43.13 -30.13
CA ALA A 18 -47.17 -42.34 -30.82
C ALA A 18 -45.76 -42.82 -30.47
N ALA A 19 -45.01 -43.03 -31.49
CA ALA A 19 -43.72 -43.59 -31.65
C ALA A 19 -42.66 -43.07 -30.66
N PHE A 20 -41.84 -44.01 -30.15
CA PHE A 20 -40.56 -43.75 -29.54
C PHE A 20 -39.62 -43.13 -30.58
N ILE A 21 -39.34 -41.84 -30.46
CA ILE A 21 -38.15 -41.22 -31.04
C ILE A 21 -37.21 -40.99 -29.87
N THR A 22 -36.24 -41.87 -29.72
CA THR A 22 -35.07 -41.64 -28.85
C THR A 22 -34.22 -40.51 -29.46
N GLY A 23 -34.55 -39.27 -29.11
CA GLY A 23 -33.68 -38.15 -29.33
C GLY A 23 -32.51 -38.23 -28.30
N LEU A 24 -31.36 -38.72 -28.74
CA LEU A 24 -30.13 -38.48 -28.02
C LEU A 24 -29.92 -36.97 -27.93
N CYS A 25 -30.21 -36.38 -26.75
CA CYS A 25 -29.64 -35.11 -26.38
C CYS A 25 -28.11 -35.32 -26.18
N LEU A 26 -27.36 -35.06 -27.22
CA LEU A 26 -25.92 -34.80 -27.06
C LEU A 26 -25.82 -33.57 -26.13
N PRO A 27 -24.99 -33.61 -25.08
CA PRO A 27 -24.73 -32.42 -24.33
C PRO A 27 -24.13 -31.40 -25.30
N GLU A 28 -24.80 -30.27 -25.43
CA GLU A 28 -24.25 -29.10 -26.07
C GLU A 28 -22.93 -28.78 -25.36
N ALA A 29 -21.81 -29.17 -26.00
CA ALA A 29 -20.50 -28.82 -25.53
C ALA A 29 -20.50 -27.29 -25.45
N ALA A 30 -20.51 -26.77 -24.22
CA ALA A 30 -20.30 -25.37 -23.99
C ALA A 30 -19.01 -25.03 -24.73
N GLN A 31 -19.11 -24.38 -25.88
CA GLN A 31 -18.00 -23.74 -26.55
C GLN A 31 -17.44 -22.73 -25.54
N ALA A 32 -16.42 -23.16 -24.81
CA ALA A 32 -15.58 -22.21 -24.06
C ALA A 32 -15.14 -21.19 -25.12
N ALA A 33 -15.65 -19.97 -25.01
CA ALA A 33 -15.21 -18.87 -25.85
C ALA A 33 -13.69 -18.85 -25.75
N GLN A 34 -13.03 -19.18 -26.84
CA GLN A 34 -11.58 -19.08 -26.96
C GLN A 34 -11.26 -17.64 -26.66
N ALA A 35 -10.72 -17.38 -25.49
CA ALA A 35 -10.28 -16.04 -25.12
C ALA A 35 -9.22 -15.66 -26.16
N ASP A 36 -9.48 -14.60 -26.92
CA ASP A 36 -8.58 -14.11 -27.95
C ASP A 36 -7.18 -13.96 -27.35
N GLU A 37 -6.22 -14.70 -27.92
CA GLU A 37 -4.83 -14.65 -27.51
C GLU A 37 -4.22 -13.35 -28.04
N HIS A 38 -3.76 -12.51 -27.14
CA HIS A 38 -3.11 -11.24 -27.47
C HIS A 38 -1.60 -11.42 -27.55
N LYS A 39 -0.93 -10.63 -28.40
CA LYS A 39 0.55 -10.60 -28.51
C LYS A 39 1.02 -9.16 -28.49
N LEU A 40 2.00 -8.87 -27.62
CA LEU A 40 2.64 -7.56 -27.65
C LEU A 40 3.43 -7.40 -28.96
N ASN A 41 3.16 -6.34 -29.66
CA ASN A 41 3.78 -6.08 -30.98
C ASN A 41 4.28 -4.65 -31.16
N TYR A 42 4.10 -3.80 -30.15
CA TYR A 42 4.48 -2.40 -30.20
C TYR A 42 4.97 -1.93 -28.83
N PHE A 43 6.10 -1.25 -28.83
CA PHE A 43 6.66 -0.59 -27.66
C PHE A 43 7.34 0.70 -28.08
N GLN A 44 6.92 1.81 -27.51
CA GLN A 44 7.51 3.12 -27.78
C GLN A 44 7.60 3.94 -26.51
N THR A 45 8.64 4.74 -26.39
CA THR A 45 8.78 5.72 -25.32
C THR A 45 8.94 7.12 -25.88
N SER A 46 8.41 8.10 -25.17
CA SER A 46 8.56 9.51 -25.50
C SER A 46 8.60 10.38 -24.25
N ARG A 47 9.27 11.53 -24.34
CA ARG A 47 9.18 12.57 -23.30
C ARG A 47 8.00 13.47 -23.62
N VAL A 48 7.16 13.72 -22.63
CA VAL A 48 5.98 14.58 -22.73
C VAL A 48 5.91 15.52 -21.53
N LYS A 49 5.06 16.54 -21.61
CA LYS A 49 4.71 17.37 -20.46
C LYS A 49 3.26 17.10 -20.06
N ILE A 50 3.01 16.87 -18.76
CA ILE A 50 1.68 16.63 -18.21
C ILE A 50 1.50 17.60 -17.04
N ALA A 51 0.51 18.48 -17.14
CA ALA A 51 0.27 19.53 -16.16
C ALA A 51 1.56 20.33 -15.78
N GLY A 52 2.38 20.66 -16.79
CA GLY A 52 3.63 21.40 -16.62
C GLY A 52 4.84 20.59 -16.15
N ARG A 53 4.66 19.33 -15.74
CA ARG A 53 5.74 18.43 -15.31
C ARG A 53 6.29 17.63 -16.46
N ASN A 54 7.59 17.39 -16.47
CA ASN A 54 8.17 16.43 -17.41
C ASN A 54 7.66 15.02 -17.08
N ALA A 55 7.40 14.25 -18.12
CA ALA A 55 6.92 12.89 -17.98
C ALA A 55 7.52 11.98 -19.04
N LEU A 56 7.69 10.72 -18.70
CA LEU A 56 7.96 9.62 -19.59
C LEU A 56 6.64 8.98 -19.98
N ARG A 57 6.34 8.92 -21.26
CA ARG A 57 5.23 8.13 -21.81
C ARG A 57 5.77 6.83 -22.37
N ILE A 58 5.22 5.71 -21.93
CA ILE A 58 5.49 4.37 -22.46
C ILE A 58 4.19 3.88 -23.12
N GLU A 59 4.24 3.59 -24.39
CA GLU A 59 3.13 3.02 -25.15
C GLU A 59 3.42 1.54 -25.42
N ILE A 60 2.51 0.66 -25.02
CA ILE A 60 2.63 -0.80 -25.13
C ILE A 60 1.42 -1.30 -25.90
N GLY A 61 1.61 -1.69 -27.14
CA GLY A 61 0.54 -2.12 -28.02
C GLY A 61 0.50 -3.62 -28.21
N MET A 62 -0.70 -4.12 -28.56
CA MET A 62 -0.95 -5.54 -28.74
C MET A 62 -1.91 -5.81 -29.89
N THR A 63 -1.91 -7.04 -30.35
CA THR A 63 -2.92 -7.56 -31.27
C THR A 63 -4.22 -7.87 -30.51
N GLY A 64 -5.37 -7.91 -31.22
CA GLY A 64 -6.62 -8.45 -30.69
C GLY A 64 -7.37 -7.54 -29.70
N GLY A 65 -7.87 -6.39 -30.13
CA GLY A 65 -8.84 -5.61 -29.38
C GLY A 65 -8.30 -4.72 -28.25
N GLU A 66 -9.16 -4.34 -27.31
CA GLU A 66 -8.79 -3.45 -26.21
C GLU A 66 -7.98 -4.17 -25.13
N PRO A 67 -6.85 -3.56 -24.69
CA PRO A 67 -6.01 -4.13 -23.65
C PRO A 67 -6.75 -4.28 -22.30
N ARG A 68 -6.68 -5.47 -21.72
CA ARG A 68 -7.09 -5.73 -20.33
C ARG A 68 -5.85 -5.87 -19.45
N TYR A 69 -5.85 -5.23 -18.30
CA TYR A 69 -4.70 -5.30 -17.39
C TYR A 69 -5.13 -5.09 -15.94
N THR A 70 -4.33 -5.61 -15.03
CA THR A 70 -4.34 -5.23 -13.60
C THR A 70 -3.04 -4.54 -13.24
N VAL A 71 -3.05 -3.73 -12.19
CA VAL A 71 -1.89 -2.95 -11.75
C VAL A 71 -1.54 -3.30 -10.32
N LYS A 72 -0.27 -3.62 -10.09
CA LYS A 72 0.32 -3.81 -8.76
C LYS A 72 1.51 -2.87 -8.60
N THR A 73 1.76 -2.39 -7.40
CA THR A 73 2.93 -1.57 -7.08
C THR A 73 3.79 -2.30 -6.06
N HIS A 74 5.08 -2.37 -6.32
CA HIS A 74 6.06 -2.90 -5.40
C HIS A 74 7.00 -1.77 -4.98
N SER A 75 7.16 -1.56 -3.68
CA SER A 75 8.00 -0.48 -3.13
C SER A 75 9.01 -0.97 -2.09
N TYR A 76 9.26 -2.29 -2.02
CA TYR A 76 10.08 -2.86 -0.95
C TYR A 76 11.58 -2.86 -1.27
N LEU A 77 12.00 -3.56 -2.33
CA LEU A 77 13.41 -3.61 -2.78
C LEU A 77 13.65 -2.71 -4.01
N ARG A 78 12.63 -2.53 -4.81
CA ARG A 78 12.62 -1.71 -6.01
C ARG A 78 11.30 -0.96 -6.07
N GLN A 79 11.32 0.20 -6.68
CA GLN A 79 10.12 0.97 -6.96
C GLN A 79 9.56 0.48 -8.29
N GLU A 80 8.66 -0.47 -8.28
CA GLU A 80 8.13 -1.09 -9.48
C GLU A 80 6.62 -0.88 -9.64
N LEU A 81 6.23 -0.55 -10.85
CA LEU A 81 4.86 -0.60 -11.34
C LEU A 81 4.73 -1.82 -12.22
N VAL A 82 3.90 -2.78 -11.83
CA VAL A 82 3.71 -4.04 -12.54
C VAL A 82 2.32 -4.07 -13.15
N LEU A 83 2.27 -4.16 -14.49
CA LEU A 83 1.04 -4.45 -15.21
C LEU A 83 1.01 -5.95 -15.50
N GLU A 84 -0.11 -6.58 -15.19
CA GLU A 84 -0.38 -7.98 -15.52
C GLU A 84 -1.47 -8.04 -16.58
N LEU A 85 -1.14 -8.62 -17.72
CA LEU A 85 -2.00 -8.72 -18.90
C LEU A 85 -2.40 -10.19 -19.07
N PRO A 86 -3.66 -10.55 -18.78
CA PRO A 86 -4.14 -11.91 -18.96
C PRO A 86 -4.23 -12.27 -20.44
N ASN A 87 -4.09 -13.54 -20.77
CA ASN A 87 -4.17 -14.10 -22.12
C ASN A 87 -3.31 -13.36 -23.15
N THR A 88 -2.13 -12.90 -22.72
CA THR A 88 -1.24 -12.10 -23.54
C THR A 88 0.15 -12.71 -23.55
N GLN A 89 0.72 -12.91 -24.73
CA GLN A 89 2.11 -13.29 -24.95
C GLN A 89 2.98 -12.05 -25.15
N ARG A 90 4.24 -12.14 -24.78
CA ARG A 90 5.23 -11.06 -24.99
C ARG A 90 5.45 -10.74 -26.48
N GLY A 91 5.23 -11.69 -27.35
CA GLY A 91 5.39 -11.50 -28.79
C GLY A 91 6.80 -11.05 -29.18
N ARG A 92 6.88 -9.99 -30.01
CA ARG A 92 8.17 -9.46 -30.54
C ARG A 92 8.80 -8.39 -29.66
N VAL A 93 8.16 -7.95 -28.58
CA VAL A 93 8.72 -6.93 -27.70
C VAL A 93 9.87 -7.51 -26.88
N LYS A 94 10.97 -6.74 -26.74
CA LYS A 94 12.14 -7.17 -25.97
C LYS A 94 11.76 -7.44 -24.52
N SER A 95 12.31 -8.49 -23.93
CA SER A 95 12.08 -8.87 -22.51
C SER A 95 12.74 -7.89 -21.53
N TYR A 96 13.75 -7.16 -21.98
CA TYR A 96 14.48 -6.19 -21.17
C TYR A 96 14.75 -4.92 -21.99
N ILE A 97 14.40 -3.78 -21.42
CA ILE A 97 14.55 -2.47 -22.05
C ILE A 97 15.14 -1.51 -21.00
N PRO A 98 16.44 -1.18 -21.10
CA PRO A 98 17.05 -0.18 -20.22
C PRO A 98 16.52 1.21 -20.54
N MET A 99 16.37 2.04 -19.51
CA MET A 99 15.88 3.41 -19.61
C MET A 99 16.96 4.39 -19.11
N THR A 100 17.17 5.48 -19.83
CA THR A 100 18.16 6.51 -19.49
C THR A 100 17.53 7.90 -19.34
N ASN A 101 16.26 7.94 -18.91
CA ASN A 101 15.47 9.17 -18.92
C ASN A 101 15.32 9.83 -17.54
N GLY A 102 15.86 9.23 -16.48
CA GLY A 102 15.80 9.75 -15.10
C GLY A 102 14.45 9.53 -14.37
N LEU A 103 13.43 8.98 -15.06
CA LEU A 103 12.11 8.69 -14.47
C LEU A 103 11.86 7.19 -14.28
N ALA A 104 12.43 6.37 -15.16
CA ALA A 104 12.47 4.93 -15.05
C ALA A 104 13.88 4.42 -15.33
N ASN A 105 14.24 3.31 -14.67
CA ASN A 105 15.55 2.67 -14.82
C ASN A 105 15.52 1.58 -15.89
N GLN A 106 14.44 0.80 -15.92
CA GLN A 106 14.27 -0.31 -16.87
C GLN A 106 12.82 -0.75 -16.96
N VAL A 107 12.50 -1.47 -18.04
CA VAL A 107 11.27 -2.23 -18.21
C VAL A 107 11.64 -3.69 -18.41
N ARG A 108 11.03 -4.59 -17.64
CA ARG A 108 11.13 -6.03 -17.80
C ARG A 108 9.77 -6.58 -18.22
N ILE A 109 9.79 -7.49 -19.19
CA ILE A 109 8.59 -8.14 -19.70
C ILE A 109 8.82 -9.65 -19.61
N SER A 110 8.01 -10.32 -18.82
CA SER A 110 8.07 -11.77 -18.59
C SER A 110 6.70 -12.43 -18.80
N GLU A 111 6.72 -13.66 -19.24
CA GLU A 111 5.51 -14.48 -19.33
C GLU A 111 5.38 -15.32 -18.05
N VAL A 112 4.18 -15.34 -17.48
CA VAL A 112 3.86 -16.09 -16.26
C VAL A 112 2.53 -16.79 -16.47
N GLY A 113 2.60 -18.10 -16.75
CA GLY A 113 1.44 -18.87 -17.20
C GLY A 113 0.85 -18.29 -18.48
N ASN A 114 -0.44 -18.02 -18.49
CA ASN A 114 -1.17 -17.41 -19.61
C ASN A 114 -1.13 -15.86 -19.60
N SER A 115 -0.30 -15.26 -18.78
CA SER A 115 -0.26 -13.79 -18.63
C SER A 115 1.12 -13.25 -18.97
N THR A 116 1.17 -12.02 -19.44
CA THR A 116 2.43 -11.26 -19.54
C THR A 116 2.48 -10.23 -18.42
N GLN A 117 3.58 -10.20 -17.69
CA GLN A 117 3.88 -9.18 -16.70
C GLN A 117 4.86 -8.16 -17.27
N ILE A 118 4.53 -6.87 -17.12
CA ILE A 118 5.37 -5.74 -17.51
C ILE A 118 5.73 -4.99 -16.23
N ALA A 119 6.96 -5.14 -15.78
CA ALA A 119 7.48 -4.47 -14.60
C ALA A 119 8.31 -3.25 -15.02
N VAL A 120 7.87 -2.07 -14.67
CA VAL A 120 8.58 -0.81 -14.89
C VAL A 120 9.22 -0.39 -13.58
N GLU A 121 10.54 -0.41 -13.53
CA GLU A 121 11.31 0.06 -12.38
C GLU A 121 11.46 1.58 -12.46
N LEU A 122 10.92 2.27 -11.46
CA LEU A 122 10.92 3.73 -11.41
C LEU A 122 12.16 4.24 -10.67
N ALA A 123 12.66 5.39 -11.10
CA ALA A 123 13.76 6.09 -10.43
C ALA A 123 13.31 6.77 -9.13
N ASN A 124 12.01 7.02 -8.97
CA ASN A 124 11.40 7.67 -7.81
C ASN A 124 10.32 6.77 -7.19
N PRO A 125 9.98 6.96 -5.90
CA PRO A 125 8.91 6.21 -5.25
C PRO A 125 7.60 6.25 -6.04
N VAL A 126 6.95 5.09 -6.15
CA VAL A 126 5.65 4.97 -6.82
C VAL A 126 4.58 5.60 -5.94
N THR A 127 3.93 6.65 -6.44
CA THR A 127 2.79 7.31 -5.80
C THR A 127 1.66 7.47 -6.81
N ARG A 128 0.42 7.59 -6.36
CA ARG A 128 -0.73 7.82 -7.26
C ARG A 128 -0.61 9.11 -8.07
N ASP A 129 0.21 10.05 -7.62
CA ASP A 129 0.35 11.37 -8.23
C ASP A 129 1.45 11.42 -9.29
N ASN A 130 2.30 10.39 -9.39
CA ASN A 130 3.42 10.37 -10.32
C ASN A 130 3.30 9.36 -11.47
N TYR A 131 2.17 8.66 -11.59
CA TYR A 131 1.88 7.88 -12.79
C TYR A 131 0.40 7.94 -13.18
N ARG A 132 0.13 7.71 -14.45
CA ARG A 132 -1.21 7.51 -15.01
C ARG A 132 -1.16 6.33 -15.97
N ILE A 133 -2.25 5.58 -16.03
CA ILE A 133 -2.42 4.49 -16.99
C ILE A 133 -3.74 4.71 -17.69
N SER A 134 -3.72 4.59 -19.00
CA SER A 134 -4.90 4.66 -19.86
C SER A 134 -4.75 3.69 -21.04
N THR A 135 -5.82 3.48 -21.76
CA THR A 135 -5.81 2.73 -23.01
C THR A 135 -6.14 3.66 -24.18
N LEU A 136 -5.54 3.41 -25.31
CA LEU A 136 -5.86 4.08 -26.58
C LEU A 136 -6.26 3.03 -27.62
N PRO A 137 -7.30 3.30 -28.42
CA PRO A 137 -7.70 2.42 -29.51
C PRO A 137 -6.63 2.39 -30.61
N ALA A 138 -6.77 1.46 -31.54
CA ALA A 138 -5.91 1.39 -32.71
C ALA A 138 -6.08 2.62 -33.61
N GLU A 139 -4.96 3.20 -34.01
CA GLU A 139 -4.88 4.35 -34.92
C GLU A 139 -4.32 3.90 -36.27
N ARG A 140 -5.19 3.50 -37.19
CA ARG A 140 -4.80 2.94 -38.51
C ARG A 140 -3.91 3.87 -39.33
N ARG A 141 -4.18 5.19 -39.30
CA ARG A 141 -3.38 6.20 -40.04
C ARG A 141 -1.93 6.25 -39.53
N LEU A 142 -1.71 6.05 -38.25
CA LEU A 142 -0.37 6.06 -37.62
C LEU A 142 0.25 4.67 -37.50
N LYS A 143 -0.45 3.63 -38.01
CA LYS A 143 -0.04 2.23 -37.87
C LYS A 143 0.21 1.80 -36.41
N LYS A 144 -0.53 2.40 -35.48
CA LYS A 144 -0.44 2.08 -34.04
C LYS A 144 -1.57 1.12 -33.66
N PRO A 145 -1.26 0.00 -33.00
CA PRO A 145 -2.29 -0.93 -32.49
C PRO A 145 -3.02 -0.31 -31.30
N ALA A 146 -4.07 -1.00 -30.83
CA ALA A 146 -4.64 -0.72 -29.52
C ALA A 146 -3.55 -0.89 -28.45
N ARG A 147 -3.47 0.03 -27.48
CA ARG A 147 -2.30 0.11 -26.62
C ARG A 147 -2.61 0.64 -25.21
N ILE A 148 -1.84 0.17 -24.26
CA ILE A 148 -1.75 0.75 -22.94
C ILE A 148 -0.76 1.93 -23.01
N VAL A 149 -1.13 3.04 -22.40
CA VAL A 149 -0.29 4.22 -22.25
C VAL A 149 -0.02 4.40 -20.74
N LEU A 150 1.24 4.23 -20.38
CA LEU A 150 1.74 4.50 -19.05
C LEU A 150 2.52 5.81 -19.08
N GLU A 151 2.11 6.77 -18.26
CA GLU A 151 2.77 8.06 -18.11
C GLU A 151 3.36 8.16 -16.71
N ILE A 152 4.67 8.33 -16.62
CA ILE A 152 5.44 8.47 -15.39
C ILE A 152 5.92 9.91 -15.32
N MET A 153 5.41 10.66 -14.35
CA MET A 153 5.70 12.09 -14.19
C MET A 153 6.83 12.30 -13.17
N GLU A 154 7.61 13.35 -13.38
CA GLU A 154 8.47 13.87 -12.32
C GLU A 154 7.64 14.07 -11.04
N PRO A 155 8.20 13.80 -9.85
CA PRO A 155 7.56 14.20 -8.60
C PRO A 155 7.13 15.67 -8.69
N SER A 156 5.94 15.99 -8.16
CA SER A 156 5.49 17.38 -8.10
C SER A 156 6.49 18.20 -7.30
N LYS A 157 6.93 19.34 -7.84
CA LYS A 157 7.77 20.27 -7.07
C LYS A 157 7.00 20.84 -5.87
N ASP A 158 5.67 20.92 -5.99
CA ASP A 158 4.78 21.32 -4.91
C ASP A 158 4.54 20.21 -3.88
N GLY A 159 4.98 18.98 -4.18
CA GLY A 159 4.91 17.79 -3.35
C GLY A 159 6.27 17.16 -3.05
N ALA A 160 7.39 17.74 -3.51
CA ALA A 160 8.70 17.35 -3.03
C ALA A 160 8.76 17.66 -1.53
N PHE A 161 8.54 16.61 -0.73
CA PHE A 161 8.62 16.73 0.72
C PHE A 161 10.04 17.21 1.06
N SER A 162 10.18 18.46 1.45
CA SER A 162 11.40 19.01 2.03
C SER A 162 11.19 19.13 3.53
N ALA A 163 11.87 18.31 4.28
CA ALA A 163 11.86 18.41 5.73
C ALA A 163 12.66 19.63 6.26
N GLY A 164 13.28 20.37 5.35
CA GLY A 164 14.18 21.48 5.72
C GLY A 164 15.59 20.99 6.12
N PRO A 165 16.54 21.92 6.26
CA PRO A 165 17.97 21.58 6.43
C PRO A 165 18.31 20.91 7.78
N GLY A 166 17.46 21.04 8.80
CA GLY A 166 17.75 20.57 10.15
C GLY A 166 17.86 19.04 10.31
N ILE A 167 17.28 18.26 9.40
CA ILE A 167 17.31 16.78 9.46
C ILE A 167 18.60 16.19 8.88
N LYS A 168 19.25 16.86 7.95
CA LYS A 168 20.42 16.35 7.25
C LYS A 168 21.51 15.94 8.24
N GLY A 169 22.00 14.70 8.10
CA GLY A 169 23.06 14.14 8.94
C GLY A 169 22.62 13.68 10.33
N LYS A 170 21.35 13.86 10.72
CA LYS A 170 20.83 13.36 12.00
C LYS A 170 20.58 11.86 11.93
N THR A 171 20.91 11.14 13.00
CA THR A 171 20.51 9.74 13.17
C THR A 171 19.18 9.69 13.91
N ILE A 172 18.18 9.05 13.30
CA ILE A 172 16.82 8.92 13.84
C ILE A 172 16.46 7.45 13.88
N VAL A 173 16.02 6.97 15.04
CA VAL A 173 15.48 5.63 15.17
C VAL A 173 13.97 5.68 15.01
N VAL A 174 13.46 4.84 14.11
CA VAL A 174 12.02 4.66 13.87
C VAL A 174 11.63 3.25 14.29
N ASP A 175 10.80 3.18 15.29
CA ASP A 175 10.26 1.95 15.86
C ASP A 175 8.88 1.68 15.28
N ALA A 176 8.74 0.59 14.55
CA ALA A 176 7.45 0.08 14.10
C ALA A 176 6.88 -0.84 15.19
N GLY A 177 5.87 -0.37 15.92
CA GLY A 177 5.26 -1.11 17.01
C GLY A 177 4.81 -2.52 16.61
N HIS A 178 4.86 -3.46 17.57
CA HIS A 178 4.51 -4.87 17.36
C HIS A 178 5.36 -5.57 16.30
N GLY A 179 4.94 -6.73 15.81
CA GLY A 179 5.64 -7.48 14.75
C GLY A 179 5.79 -8.96 15.10
N GLY A 180 6.01 -9.79 14.06
CA GLY A 180 6.22 -11.22 14.23
C GLY A 180 5.06 -11.90 14.95
N SER A 181 5.32 -12.47 16.12
CA SER A 181 4.32 -13.15 16.96
C SER A 181 3.32 -12.20 17.63
N ASP A 182 3.64 -10.90 17.75
CA ASP A 182 2.76 -9.87 18.30
C ASP A 182 2.00 -9.13 17.20
N SER A 183 0.70 -9.39 17.07
CA SER A 183 -0.15 -8.71 16.08
C SER A 183 -0.43 -7.25 16.44
N GLY A 184 -0.24 -6.84 17.71
CA GLY A 184 -0.87 -5.66 18.24
C GLY A 184 -2.41 -5.81 18.27
N ALA A 185 -3.10 -4.71 18.33
CA ALA A 185 -4.56 -4.69 18.25
C ALA A 185 -5.03 -5.13 16.86
N VAL A 186 -6.23 -5.73 16.81
CA VAL A 186 -6.88 -6.17 15.57
C VAL A 186 -8.17 -5.41 15.39
N GLY A 187 -8.32 -4.79 14.25
CA GLY A 187 -9.51 -4.02 13.89
C GLY A 187 -10.69 -4.89 13.48
N PRO A 188 -11.88 -4.29 13.35
CA PRO A 188 -13.12 -5.02 13.06
C PRO A 188 -13.14 -5.74 11.71
N THR A 189 -12.30 -5.37 10.75
CA THR A 189 -12.17 -6.09 9.47
C THR A 189 -10.91 -6.95 9.39
N GLY A 190 -10.23 -7.20 10.52
CA GLY A 190 -9.06 -8.06 10.61
C GLY A 190 -7.73 -7.36 10.34
N VAL A 191 -7.70 -6.04 10.30
CA VAL A 191 -6.44 -5.28 10.15
C VAL A 191 -5.63 -5.38 11.43
N MET A 192 -4.42 -5.91 11.31
CA MET A 192 -3.49 -6.00 12.44
C MET A 192 -2.69 -4.70 12.55
N GLU A 193 -2.55 -4.18 13.76
CA GLU A 193 -1.77 -2.98 14.04
C GLU A 193 -0.34 -3.09 13.53
N LYS A 194 0.34 -4.23 13.74
CA LYS A 194 1.71 -4.48 13.26
C LYS A 194 1.91 -4.22 11.77
N THR A 195 0.87 -4.43 10.96
CA THR A 195 0.91 -4.22 9.51
C THR A 195 0.87 -2.73 9.17
N VAL A 196 0.02 -1.98 9.86
CA VAL A 196 -0.13 -0.53 9.67
C VAL A 196 1.14 0.19 10.14
N THR A 197 1.61 -0.14 11.35
CA THR A 197 2.79 0.50 11.94
C THR A 197 4.04 0.32 11.07
N LEU A 198 4.25 -0.90 10.55
CA LEU A 198 5.37 -1.18 9.63
C LEU A 198 5.24 -0.41 8.32
N SER A 199 4.03 -0.34 7.76
CA SER A 199 3.79 0.38 6.51
C SER A 199 4.08 1.87 6.65
N VAL A 200 3.57 2.50 7.71
CA VAL A 200 3.81 3.93 7.98
C VAL A 200 5.28 4.17 8.33
N ALA A 201 5.90 3.33 9.15
CA ALA A 201 7.31 3.45 9.54
C ALA A 201 8.25 3.41 8.32
N LYS A 202 7.99 2.54 7.35
CA LYS A 202 8.75 2.50 6.08
C LYS A 202 8.59 3.77 5.26
N LYS A 203 7.40 4.35 5.21
CA LYS A 203 7.15 5.62 4.52
C LYS A 203 7.89 6.77 5.21
N VAL A 204 7.89 6.79 6.54
CA VAL A 204 8.68 7.73 7.36
C VAL A 204 10.17 7.55 7.09
N GLN A 205 10.68 6.32 7.11
CA GLN A 205 12.07 6.00 6.79
C GLN A 205 12.46 6.58 5.41
N ASN A 206 11.65 6.32 4.39
CA ASN A 206 11.94 6.78 3.02
C ASN A 206 12.03 8.31 2.96
N LEU A 207 11.06 9.02 3.54
CA LEU A 207 11.04 10.49 3.53
C LEU A 207 12.21 11.10 4.33
N LEU A 208 12.55 10.52 5.47
CA LEU A 208 13.70 10.95 6.27
C LEU A 208 15.02 10.73 5.53
N THR A 209 15.19 9.57 4.91
CA THR A 209 16.39 9.24 4.12
C THR A 209 16.53 10.18 2.92
N GLN A 210 15.44 10.47 2.21
CA GLN A 210 15.42 11.46 1.12
C GLN A 210 15.79 12.87 1.62
N SER A 211 15.47 13.18 2.87
CA SER A 211 15.85 14.45 3.52
C SER A 211 17.26 14.45 4.08
N GLY A 212 18.05 13.40 3.83
CA GLY A 212 19.45 13.29 4.22
C GLY A 212 19.70 12.81 5.66
N ALA A 213 18.69 12.27 6.34
CA ALA A 213 18.87 11.62 7.64
C ALA A 213 19.46 10.21 7.49
N ARG A 214 20.16 9.77 8.52
CA ARG A 214 20.47 8.36 8.76
C ARG A 214 19.32 7.76 9.57
N VAL A 215 18.61 6.79 9.00
CA VAL A 215 17.48 6.16 9.67
C VAL A 215 17.83 4.73 10.07
N VAL A 216 17.58 4.41 11.33
CA VAL A 216 17.70 3.06 11.89
C VAL A 216 16.28 2.58 12.22
N MET A 217 15.88 1.43 11.68
CA MET A 217 14.58 0.82 11.97
C MET A 217 14.75 -0.26 13.02
N THR A 218 13.81 -0.38 13.95
CA THR A 218 13.78 -1.52 14.89
C THR A 218 13.46 -2.82 14.18
N ARG A 219 12.58 -2.77 13.17
CA ARG A 219 12.29 -3.88 12.24
C ARG A 219 11.94 -3.33 10.86
N THR A 220 12.29 -4.06 9.83
CA THR A 220 12.01 -3.72 8.42
C THR A 220 11.05 -4.69 7.74
N ARG A 221 10.62 -5.73 8.44
CA ARG A 221 9.68 -6.76 7.99
C ARG A 221 8.80 -7.21 9.15
N ASP A 222 7.88 -8.11 8.89
CA ASP A 222 7.02 -8.67 9.94
C ASP A 222 7.80 -9.75 10.72
N VAL A 223 8.54 -9.28 11.74
CA VAL A 223 9.35 -10.11 12.65
C VAL A 223 9.32 -9.50 14.05
N ASP A 224 9.54 -10.32 15.04
CA ASP A 224 9.88 -9.91 16.40
C ASP A 224 11.26 -9.22 16.40
N VAL A 225 11.48 -8.24 17.26
CA VAL A 225 12.76 -7.53 17.33
C VAL A 225 13.77 -8.32 18.15
N TYR A 226 13.32 -9.02 19.18
CA TYR A 226 14.17 -9.90 20.00
C TYR A 226 14.15 -11.33 19.47
N ALA A 227 13.02 -12.02 19.62
CA ALA A 227 12.83 -13.40 19.15
C ALA A 227 11.33 -13.76 19.16
N PRO A 228 10.91 -14.73 18.36
CA PRO A 228 9.53 -15.22 18.38
C PRO A 228 9.10 -15.68 19.78
N ASN A 229 7.89 -15.26 20.19
CA ASN A 229 7.29 -15.59 21.49
C ASN A 229 8.12 -15.16 22.73
N ALA A 230 8.98 -14.15 22.57
CA ALA A 230 9.68 -13.54 23.70
C ALA A 230 8.71 -12.84 24.65
N THR A 231 9.14 -12.60 25.87
CA THR A 231 8.36 -11.79 26.81
C THR A 231 8.27 -10.33 26.30
N GLY A 232 7.16 -9.65 26.59
CA GLY A 232 7.00 -8.25 26.21
C GLY A 232 8.17 -7.36 26.70
N LYS A 233 8.74 -7.68 27.89
CA LYS A 233 9.93 -6.95 28.37
C LYS A 233 11.16 -7.15 27.50
N GLN A 234 11.41 -8.36 27.01
CA GLN A 234 12.54 -8.65 26.11
C GLN A 234 12.37 -7.93 24.76
N GLU A 235 11.15 -7.98 24.19
CA GLU A 235 10.83 -7.27 22.97
C GLU A 235 11.02 -5.74 23.10
N LEU A 236 10.49 -5.15 24.15
CA LEU A 236 10.59 -3.71 24.40
C LEU A 236 12.04 -3.30 24.69
N GLN A 237 12.80 -4.13 25.42
CA GLN A 237 14.22 -3.86 25.65
C GLN A 237 15.04 -3.92 24.36
N ALA A 238 14.79 -4.90 23.50
CA ALA A 238 15.48 -5.00 22.20
C ALA A 238 15.28 -3.74 21.33
N ARG A 239 14.07 -3.15 21.35
CA ARG A 239 13.78 -1.88 20.67
C ARG A 239 14.62 -0.73 21.24
N CYS A 240 14.72 -0.67 22.56
CA CYS A 240 15.57 0.30 23.24
C CYS A 240 17.05 0.09 22.92
N ASP A 241 17.52 -1.16 22.85
CA ASP A 241 18.91 -1.49 22.53
C ASP A 241 19.29 -1.07 21.11
N VAL A 242 18.37 -1.23 20.14
CA VAL A 242 18.58 -0.69 18.79
C VAL A 242 18.77 0.83 18.84
N ALA A 243 17.96 1.54 19.63
CA ALA A 243 18.03 2.99 19.73
C ALA A 243 19.31 3.47 20.46
N ASN A 244 19.68 2.78 21.53
CA ASN A 244 20.77 3.18 22.41
C ASN A 244 22.16 2.75 21.91
N ARG A 245 22.21 1.89 20.87
CA ARG A 245 23.49 1.36 20.32
C ARG A 245 24.40 2.44 19.78
N ASP A 246 23.84 3.50 19.18
CA ASP A 246 24.60 4.62 18.64
C ASP A 246 24.32 5.87 19.50
N SER A 247 25.30 6.34 20.23
CA SER A 247 25.19 7.54 21.06
C SER A 247 24.89 8.83 20.28
N ARG A 248 25.04 8.80 18.96
CA ARG A 248 24.68 9.90 18.04
C ARG A 248 23.20 9.89 17.65
N THR A 249 22.42 8.92 18.13
CA THR A 249 20.98 8.92 17.87
C THR A 249 20.33 10.17 18.44
N ALA A 250 19.75 10.98 17.56
CA ALA A 250 19.20 12.27 17.93
C ALA A 250 17.75 12.19 18.42
N LEU A 251 16.97 11.24 17.90
CA LEU A 251 15.55 11.04 18.24
C LEU A 251 15.17 9.55 18.16
N PHE A 252 14.23 9.17 19.01
CA PHE A 252 13.51 7.90 18.92
C PHE A 252 12.01 8.16 18.70
N LEU A 253 11.46 7.58 17.64
CA LEU A 253 10.04 7.65 17.29
C LEU A 253 9.44 6.25 17.28
N SER A 254 8.45 5.99 18.13
CA SER A 254 7.64 4.78 18.10
C SER A 254 6.29 5.06 17.43
N ILE A 255 5.85 4.17 16.54
CA ILE A 255 4.64 4.32 15.75
C ILE A 255 3.68 3.18 16.10
N HIS A 256 2.47 3.55 16.55
CA HIS A 256 1.41 2.66 17.01
C HIS A 256 0.04 3.06 16.46
N CYS A 257 -0.94 2.20 16.66
CA CYS A 257 -2.35 2.46 16.44
C CYS A 257 -3.12 2.17 17.72
N ASN A 258 -3.90 3.12 18.17
CA ASN A 258 -4.68 3.03 19.38
C ASN A 258 -5.77 1.94 19.29
N ALA A 259 -6.17 1.41 20.43
CA ALA A 259 -7.25 0.45 20.55
C ALA A 259 -8.06 0.71 21.81
N PHE A 260 -9.37 0.50 21.73
CA PHE A 260 -10.24 0.58 22.88
C PHE A 260 -11.43 -0.36 22.73
N SER A 261 -12.03 -0.80 23.84
CA SER A 261 -13.18 -1.71 23.85
C SER A 261 -14.43 -1.09 23.21
N SER A 262 -14.62 0.23 23.35
CA SER A 262 -15.71 0.93 22.66
C SER A 262 -15.33 1.21 21.21
N PRO A 263 -16.11 0.76 20.21
CA PRO A 263 -15.85 1.02 18.80
C PRO A 263 -16.06 2.49 18.41
N SER A 264 -16.64 3.32 19.28
CA SER A 264 -16.79 4.76 19.08
C SER A 264 -15.55 5.56 19.46
N ALA A 265 -14.58 4.97 20.18
CA ALA A 265 -13.32 5.62 20.48
C ALA A 265 -12.59 5.97 19.18
N ASN A 266 -12.09 7.21 19.07
CA ASN A 266 -11.53 7.73 17.85
C ASN A 266 -10.48 8.80 18.11
N GLY A 267 -9.67 9.12 17.09
CA GLY A 267 -8.72 10.21 17.12
C GLY A 267 -7.26 9.78 17.20
N MET A 268 -6.38 10.76 17.21
CA MET A 268 -4.94 10.57 17.29
C MET A 268 -4.37 11.23 18.53
N GLU A 269 -3.27 10.71 19.03
CA GLU A 269 -2.58 11.26 20.20
C GLU A 269 -1.09 10.97 20.17
N THR A 270 -0.32 11.70 20.96
CA THR A 270 1.12 11.50 21.08
C THR A 270 1.55 11.44 22.53
N TYR A 271 2.58 10.65 22.79
CA TYR A 271 3.06 10.38 24.13
C TYR A 271 4.55 10.68 24.29
N TYR A 272 4.91 11.07 25.51
CA TYR A 272 6.29 11.23 25.96
C TYR A 272 6.45 10.76 27.42
N SER A 273 7.68 10.51 27.85
CA SER A 273 7.97 10.14 29.25
C SER A 273 7.87 11.35 30.16
N ALA A 274 7.18 11.21 31.30
CA ALA A 274 7.08 12.27 32.31
C ALA A 274 8.47 12.80 32.69
N GLY A 275 8.61 14.11 32.84
CA GLY A 275 9.87 14.77 33.16
C GLY A 275 10.81 15.03 31.95
N SER A 276 10.56 14.44 30.79
CA SER A 276 11.37 14.66 29.58
C SER A 276 10.90 15.92 28.84
N ARG A 277 11.54 17.07 29.08
CA ARG A 277 11.24 18.33 28.36
C ARG A 277 11.44 18.21 26.85
N ASN A 278 12.52 17.57 26.43
CA ASN A 278 12.81 17.36 25.01
C ASN A 278 11.86 16.35 24.37
N GLY A 279 11.46 15.31 25.09
CA GLY A 279 10.39 14.39 24.65
C GLY A 279 9.05 15.08 24.52
N GLN A 280 8.69 15.96 25.46
CA GLN A 280 7.47 16.78 25.39
C GLN A 280 7.47 17.68 24.16
N ARG A 281 8.57 18.40 23.92
CA ARG A 281 8.70 19.25 22.72
C ARG A 281 8.54 18.43 21.45
N PHE A 282 9.19 17.26 21.40
CA PHE A 282 9.09 16.36 20.24
C PHE A 282 7.67 15.86 20.03
N ALA A 283 7.02 15.31 21.07
CA ALA A 283 5.63 14.85 21.01
C ALA A 283 4.67 15.98 20.57
N THR A 284 4.87 17.21 21.08
CA THR A 284 4.05 18.37 20.72
C THR A 284 4.15 18.70 19.23
N LEU A 285 5.35 18.74 18.70
CA LEU A 285 5.56 19.05 17.27
C LEU A 285 5.00 17.96 16.37
N LEU A 286 5.14 16.69 16.73
CA LEU A 286 4.51 15.57 16.02
C LEU A 286 2.98 15.69 16.05
N ASN A 287 2.41 15.94 17.23
CA ASN A 287 0.96 16.10 17.41
C ASN A 287 0.39 17.20 16.54
N GLN A 288 1.02 18.38 16.53
CA GLN A 288 0.59 19.52 15.73
C GLN A 288 0.56 19.21 14.23
N GLU A 289 1.59 18.53 13.70
CA GLU A 289 1.63 18.20 12.28
C GLU A 289 0.67 17.07 11.91
N LEU A 290 0.50 16.07 12.78
CA LEU A 290 -0.47 14.99 12.59
C LEU A 290 -1.90 15.51 12.64
N ALA A 291 -2.23 16.41 13.57
CA ALA A 291 -3.55 17.01 13.66
C ALA A 291 -3.93 17.81 12.39
N LYS A 292 -2.98 18.56 11.82
CA LYS A 292 -3.19 19.29 10.56
C LYS A 292 -3.45 18.36 9.37
N ALA A 293 -2.75 17.24 9.32
CA ALA A 293 -2.77 16.32 8.18
C ALA A 293 -3.84 15.24 8.29
N GLY A 294 -4.07 14.71 9.49
CA GLY A 294 -4.88 13.52 9.68
C GLY A 294 -6.38 13.73 9.52
N GLY A 295 -6.89 14.90 9.86
CA GLY A 295 -8.33 15.19 9.83
C GLY A 295 -9.12 14.40 10.87
N LEU A 296 -8.45 13.81 11.87
CA LEU A 296 -9.05 13.08 12.98
C LEU A 296 -9.14 13.97 14.22
N PHE A 297 -9.97 13.55 15.16
CA PHE A 297 -10.03 14.16 16.47
C PHE A 297 -8.65 14.12 17.14
N ASN A 298 -8.15 15.28 17.56
CA ASN A 298 -6.88 15.38 18.25
C ASN A 298 -7.08 15.22 19.77
N ARG A 299 -6.64 14.09 20.30
CA ARG A 299 -6.70 13.76 21.74
C ARG A 299 -5.56 14.40 22.53
N GLY A 300 -4.65 15.11 21.85
CA GLY A 300 -3.57 15.89 22.44
C GLY A 300 -2.28 15.13 22.69
N VAL A 301 -1.43 15.81 23.48
CA VAL A 301 -0.12 15.32 23.93
C VAL A 301 -0.25 14.87 25.38
N LYS A 302 0.23 13.67 25.69
CA LYS A 302 0.07 13.04 27.01
C LYS A 302 1.38 12.47 27.52
N THR A 303 1.48 12.30 28.81
CA THR A 303 2.53 11.49 29.42
C THR A 303 2.10 10.05 29.52
N ALA A 304 3.03 9.13 29.32
CA ALA A 304 2.82 7.72 29.53
C ALA A 304 4.06 7.02 30.08
N ASN A 305 3.82 5.95 30.83
CA ASN A 305 4.88 5.14 31.41
C ASN A 305 5.33 4.01 30.47
N TYR A 306 5.35 4.29 29.15
CA TYR A 306 5.76 3.30 28.15
C TYR A 306 7.24 2.97 28.28
N TYR A 307 7.55 1.68 28.19
CA TYR A 307 8.89 1.15 28.38
C TYR A 307 9.89 1.83 27.44
N VAL A 308 9.60 1.87 26.17
CA VAL A 308 10.49 2.44 25.15
C VAL A 308 10.74 3.95 25.31
N LEU A 309 9.80 4.69 25.91
CA LEU A 309 9.98 6.12 26.17
C LEU A 309 10.87 6.39 27.38
N ARG A 310 10.96 5.42 28.31
CA ARG A 310 11.73 5.55 29.54
C ARG A 310 13.15 4.99 29.44
N HIS A 311 13.37 4.03 28.57
CA HIS A 311 14.64 3.27 28.49
C HIS A 311 15.45 3.61 27.23
N THR A 312 15.04 4.63 26.49
CA THR A 312 15.84 5.23 25.40
C THR A 312 16.56 6.48 25.90
N ASN A 313 17.82 6.68 25.47
CA ASN A 313 18.73 7.69 25.99
C ASN A 313 18.57 9.07 25.30
N MET A 314 17.80 9.14 24.23
CA MET A 314 17.55 10.35 23.45
C MET A 314 16.10 10.83 23.64
N PRO A 315 15.75 12.04 23.20
CA PRO A 315 14.36 12.48 23.17
C PRO A 315 13.49 11.49 22.41
N ALA A 316 12.42 11.01 23.06
CA ALA A 316 11.57 9.95 22.55
C ALA A 316 10.11 10.37 22.55
N SER A 317 9.37 9.96 21.54
CA SER A 317 7.90 10.09 21.45
C SER A 317 7.29 8.84 20.83
N LEU A 318 6.07 8.53 21.26
CA LEU A 318 5.22 7.51 20.66
C LEU A 318 3.99 8.21 20.06
N VAL A 319 3.66 7.86 18.84
CA VAL A 319 2.47 8.35 18.16
C VAL A 319 1.43 7.24 18.02
N GLU A 320 0.20 7.55 18.41
CA GLU A 320 -1.00 6.75 18.13
C GLU A 320 -1.71 7.38 16.94
N LEU A 321 -1.61 6.74 15.80
CA LEU A 321 -2.03 7.31 14.51
C LEU A 321 -3.55 7.48 14.42
N ALA A 322 -4.30 6.52 14.94
CA ALA A 322 -5.75 6.42 14.95
C ALA A 322 -6.16 5.15 15.71
N PHE A 323 -7.45 4.96 16.00
CA PHE A 323 -7.96 3.74 16.62
C PHE A 323 -8.18 2.64 15.58
N VAL A 324 -7.36 1.59 15.60
CA VAL A 324 -7.55 0.45 14.69
C VAL A 324 -8.86 -0.29 14.96
N THR A 325 -9.38 -0.22 16.20
CA THR A 325 -10.67 -0.80 16.60
C THR A 325 -11.90 0.02 16.18
N ASN A 326 -11.71 1.23 15.65
CA ASN A 326 -12.77 2.04 15.09
C ASN A 326 -12.91 1.79 13.58
N TYR A 327 -14.08 1.34 13.11
CA TYR A 327 -14.30 0.94 11.70
C TYR A 327 -13.95 2.02 10.67
N ARG A 328 -14.27 3.32 10.96
CA ARG A 328 -13.92 4.42 10.06
C ARG A 328 -12.42 4.67 10.02
N GLU A 329 -11.78 4.62 11.16
CA GLU A 329 -10.35 4.90 11.28
C GLU A 329 -9.52 3.72 10.77
N GLU A 330 -9.94 2.47 10.99
CA GLU A 330 -9.36 1.28 10.39
C GLU A 330 -9.33 1.39 8.86
N LYS A 331 -10.45 1.84 8.25
CA LYS A 331 -10.52 2.08 6.79
C LYS A 331 -9.52 3.13 6.33
N LEU A 332 -9.31 4.20 7.10
CA LEU A 332 -8.29 5.22 6.83
C LEU A 332 -6.88 4.63 6.97
N LEU A 333 -6.61 3.90 8.07
CA LEU A 333 -5.30 3.26 8.33
C LEU A 333 -4.89 2.28 7.24
N ARG A 334 -5.84 1.63 6.56
CA ARG A 334 -5.59 0.78 5.37
C ARG A 334 -5.27 1.57 4.11
N SER A 335 -5.65 2.85 4.06
CA SER A 335 -5.46 3.68 2.86
C SER A 335 -4.00 4.10 2.71
N GLU A 336 -3.38 3.72 1.61
CA GLU A 336 -2.02 4.14 1.29
C GLU A 336 -1.90 5.67 1.24
N ALA A 337 -2.88 6.35 0.65
CA ALA A 337 -2.90 7.80 0.59
C ALA A 337 -2.95 8.44 1.99
N TYR A 338 -3.70 7.85 2.91
CA TYR A 338 -3.76 8.32 4.29
C TYR A 338 -2.45 8.06 5.04
N GLN A 339 -1.87 6.87 4.90
CA GLN A 339 -0.55 6.55 5.46
C GLN A 339 0.55 7.49 4.95
N ASN A 340 0.51 7.86 3.67
CA ASN A 340 1.44 8.84 3.09
C ASN A 340 1.28 10.23 3.73
N LYS A 341 0.04 10.67 3.98
CA LYS A 341 -0.24 11.93 4.70
C LYS A 341 0.33 11.92 6.11
N LEU A 342 0.11 10.83 6.84
CA LEU A 342 0.62 10.65 8.20
C LEU A 342 2.15 10.64 8.23
N ALA A 343 2.78 9.87 7.35
CA ALA A 343 4.25 9.81 7.24
C ALA A 343 4.86 11.19 6.95
N ALA A 344 4.28 11.94 6.02
CA ALA A 344 4.71 13.30 5.71
C ALA A 344 4.55 14.25 6.91
N ALA A 345 3.45 14.13 7.65
CA ALA A 345 3.22 14.92 8.87
C ALA A 345 4.26 14.60 9.97
N ILE A 346 4.52 13.32 10.20
CA ILE A 346 5.56 12.88 11.15
C ILE A 346 6.91 13.49 10.80
N VAL A 347 7.30 13.41 9.54
CA VAL A 347 8.61 13.92 9.12
C VAL A 347 8.68 15.45 9.19
N ARG A 348 7.58 16.18 8.94
CA ARG A 348 7.53 17.64 9.24
C ARG A 348 7.67 17.93 10.73
N GLY A 349 7.03 17.14 11.60
CA GLY A 349 7.18 17.26 13.05
C GLY A 349 8.64 17.06 13.50
N ILE A 350 9.31 16.05 12.93
CA ILE A 350 10.74 15.80 13.16
C ILE A 350 11.58 16.98 12.65
N ALA A 351 11.29 17.50 11.46
CA ALA A 351 12.04 18.64 10.91
C ALA A 351 11.95 19.87 11.79
N ARG A 352 10.76 20.19 12.29
CA ARG A 352 10.54 21.30 13.21
C ARG A 352 11.25 21.14 14.55
N TYR A 353 11.52 19.89 14.96
CA TYR A 353 12.27 19.64 16.17
C TYR A 353 13.72 20.13 16.07
N PHE A 354 14.31 20.10 14.89
CA PHE A 354 15.69 20.50 14.64
C PHE A 354 15.82 21.96 14.13
N GLN A 355 14.73 22.70 14.06
CA GLN A 355 14.69 24.13 13.82
C GLN A 355 14.67 24.89 15.15
#